data_5d8425ced3db004fa7b124f28f84901d
#
_entry.id   5d8425ced3db004fa7b124f28f84901d
#
_cell.length_a   1.000
_cell.length_b   1.000
_cell.length_c   1.000
_cell.angle_alpha   90.00
_cell.angle_beta   90.00
_cell.angle_gamma   90.00
#
_symmetry.space_group_name_H-M   'P 1'
#
loop_
_entity.id
_entity.type
_entity.pdbx_description
1 polymer ?
#
loop_
_entity_poly.entity_id
_entity_poly.type
_entity_poly.pdbx_seq_one_letter_code
_entity_poly.pdbx_strand_id
1 'polypeptide(L)'
;MMEKQNIDWANIGFGYMPIGERFVANYKDGKWDNGSMTADTTITISECAGVLQYAQTCFEGMKAYTTCDGRIVVFRPDLNGQRMEDSCKRLEMPVFPKEKFVEAVCNVVKANADYVPPYGTGATLYIRPYMFGSGPVIGVKPSAEYQFRVFTTPVGPYFKGGAKPITIKVSDFDRAAPHGTGHIKAGLNYAMSLHAIVTAHAEGFDENMYLDAATRTKDEETGGANFIFVTKDNKVVTPKSNSILPSITRRSLMYVAEHYLGLEVEEREVYFDEVKDFAECGLCGTAAVISPVGKINDHGKEICFPSGMDEMGPITKKLYDTLTGIQMGRIEAPEGWIKEIK
;
A
#
# COMPACT_ATOMS: atom_id res chain seq x y z
N MET A 1 -9.09 -25.14 15.97
CA MET A 1 -8.70 -24.31 14.82
C MET A 1 -9.93 -24.14 13.93
N MET A 2 -10.19 -22.93 13.43
CA MET A 2 -11.27 -22.67 12.47
C MET A 2 -10.94 -23.39 11.16
N GLU A 3 -11.92 -24.08 10.57
CA GLU A 3 -11.74 -24.73 9.27
C GLU A 3 -11.60 -23.66 8.18
N LYS A 4 -10.56 -23.77 7.35
CA LYS A 4 -10.28 -22.82 6.27
C LYS A 4 -11.01 -23.24 5.00
N GLN A 5 -11.34 -22.26 4.17
CA GLN A 5 -11.95 -22.51 2.85
C GLN A 5 -11.00 -23.35 1.98
N ASN A 6 -11.57 -24.24 1.18
CA ASN A 6 -10.81 -25.07 0.24
C ASN A 6 -10.48 -24.26 -1.03
N ILE A 7 -9.42 -23.48 -0.97
CA ILE A 7 -8.93 -22.62 -2.06
C ILE A 7 -7.49 -23.02 -2.40
N ASP A 8 -7.15 -23.04 -3.68
CA ASP A 8 -5.76 -23.20 -4.12
C ASP A 8 -4.96 -21.92 -3.86
N TRP A 9 -4.53 -21.74 -2.61
CA TRP A 9 -3.85 -20.54 -2.12
C TRP A 9 -2.58 -20.17 -2.89
N ALA A 10 -1.90 -21.16 -3.45
CA ALA A 10 -0.65 -20.94 -4.19
C ALA A 10 -0.90 -20.33 -5.57
N ASN A 11 -2.08 -20.56 -6.15
CA ASN A 11 -2.39 -20.17 -7.52
C ASN A 11 -3.41 -19.03 -7.65
N ILE A 12 -4.04 -18.58 -6.55
CA ILE A 12 -4.82 -17.34 -6.61
C ILE A 12 -3.89 -16.18 -6.97
N GLY A 13 -4.32 -15.33 -7.90
CA GLY A 13 -3.60 -14.11 -8.27
C GLY A 13 -3.87 -12.96 -7.29
N PHE A 14 -3.64 -11.73 -7.76
CA PHE A 14 -4.01 -10.49 -7.05
C PHE A 14 -5.35 -9.92 -7.58
N GLY A 15 -6.26 -10.80 -7.99
CA GLY A 15 -7.59 -10.44 -8.48
C GLY A 15 -8.63 -10.35 -7.37
N TYR A 16 -9.72 -9.62 -7.63
CA TYR A 16 -10.84 -9.55 -6.70
C TYR A 16 -11.64 -10.85 -6.72
N MET A 17 -11.76 -11.47 -5.55
CA MET A 17 -12.66 -12.59 -5.27
C MET A 17 -13.71 -12.11 -4.26
N PRO A 18 -14.98 -12.04 -4.63
CA PRO A 18 -16.03 -11.68 -3.67
C PRO A 18 -16.17 -12.80 -2.63
N ILE A 19 -16.03 -12.44 -1.37
CA ILE A 19 -16.14 -13.38 -0.24
C ILE A 19 -17.00 -12.78 0.86
N GLY A 20 -17.64 -13.62 1.66
CA GLY A 20 -18.26 -13.37 2.95
C GLY A 20 -18.91 -12.01 3.13
N GLU A 21 -18.60 -11.38 4.24
CA GLU A 21 -19.18 -10.11 4.65
C GLU A 21 -18.24 -8.92 4.51
N ARG A 22 -18.81 -7.74 4.40
CA ARG A 22 -18.17 -6.43 4.38
C ARG A 22 -18.84 -5.48 5.37
N PHE A 23 -18.14 -4.44 5.79
CA PHE A 23 -18.66 -3.38 6.62
C PHE A 23 -19.09 -2.20 5.76
N VAL A 24 -20.21 -1.56 6.11
CA VAL A 24 -20.73 -0.35 5.47
C VAL A 24 -21.22 0.62 6.54
N ALA A 25 -20.76 1.86 6.50
CA ALA A 25 -21.28 2.98 7.26
C ALA A 25 -21.63 4.14 6.33
N ASN A 26 -22.69 4.88 6.65
CA ASN A 26 -23.18 6.00 5.88
C ASN A 26 -23.04 7.30 6.67
N TYR A 27 -22.61 8.36 5.99
CA TYR A 27 -22.63 9.72 6.52
C TYR A 27 -23.76 10.50 5.85
N LYS A 28 -24.67 10.99 6.68
CA LYS A 28 -25.81 11.78 6.25
C LYS A 28 -26.21 12.74 7.36
N ASP A 29 -26.73 13.91 7.00
CA ASP A 29 -27.21 14.93 7.96
C ASP A 29 -26.15 15.28 9.03
N GLY A 30 -24.88 15.38 8.61
CA GLY A 30 -23.76 15.78 9.46
C GLY A 30 -23.21 14.70 10.39
N LYS A 31 -23.61 13.45 10.27
CA LYS A 31 -23.18 12.37 11.17
C LYS A 31 -23.04 11.02 10.48
N TRP A 32 -22.14 10.20 11.00
CA TRP A 32 -22.03 8.77 10.69
C TRP A 32 -23.12 7.97 11.41
N ASP A 33 -23.69 6.98 10.72
CA ASP A 33 -24.45 5.91 11.38
C ASP A 33 -23.48 4.95 12.13
N ASN A 34 -24.05 3.92 12.77
CA ASN A 34 -23.24 2.92 13.49
C ASN A 34 -22.55 1.93 12.56
N GLY A 35 -22.87 1.93 11.28
CA GLY A 35 -22.45 0.93 10.32
C GLY A 35 -23.03 -0.46 10.58
N SER A 36 -22.90 -1.33 9.60
CA SER A 36 -23.37 -2.71 9.68
C SER A 36 -22.54 -3.65 8.79
N MET A 37 -22.57 -4.93 9.12
CA MET A 37 -22.05 -5.99 8.27
C MET A 37 -23.10 -6.39 7.23
N THR A 38 -22.68 -6.72 6.02
CA THR A 38 -23.55 -7.16 4.93
C THR A 38 -22.81 -8.05 3.94
N ALA A 39 -23.51 -8.99 3.33
CA ALA A 39 -23.00 -9.80 2.23
C ALA A 39 -23.20 -9.12 0.85
N ASP A 40 -23.96 -8.03 0.77
CA ASP A 40 -24.22 -7.35 -0.50
C ASP A 40 -22.96 -6.65 -1.04
N THR A 41 -22.56 -7.01 -2.24
CA THR A 41 -21.39 -6.47 -2.94
C THR A 41 -21.71 -5.24 -3.78
N THR A 42 -22.99 -4.91 -3.93
CA THR A 42 -23.42 -3.83 -4.82
C THR A 42 -23.39 -2.47 -4.14
N ILE A 43 -23.28 -1.43 -4.94
CA ILE A 43 -23.38 -0.03 -4.52
C ILE A 43 -24.37 0.64 -5.45
N THR A 44 -25.46 1.15 -4.90
CA THR A 44 -26.43 1.97 -5.66
C THR A 44 -26.25 3.42 -5.25
N ILE A 45 -25.88 4.27 -6.20
CA ILE A 45 -25.67 5.72 -6.00
C ILE A 45 -26.27 6.50 -7.17
N SER A 46 -26.45 7.81 -6.97
CA SER A 46 -26.86 8.70 -8.05
C SER A 46 -25.79 8.79 -9.15
N GLU A 47 -26.22 8.95 -10.41
CA GLU A 47 -25.30 9.28 -11.53
C GLU A 47 -24.51 10.57 -11.27
N CYS A 48 -25.06 11.49 -10.46
CA CYS A 48 -24.41 12.71 -10.03
C CYS A 48 -23.58 12.58 -8.76
N ALA A 49 -23.31 11.36 -8.25
CA ALA A 49 -22.52 11.18 -7.04
C ALA A 49 -21.12 11.82 -7.17
N GLY A 50 -20.65 12.45 -6.09
CA GLY A 50 -19.36 13.16 -6.08
C GLY A 50 -18.16 12.31 -6.48
N VAL A 51 -18.20 11.01 -6.18
CA VAL A 51 -17.17 10.06 -6.61
C VAL A 51 -17.13 9.90 -8.14
N LEU A 52 -18.28 9.89 -8.81
CA LEU A 52 -18.37 9.73 -10.27
C LEU A 52 -17.99 11.01 -11.01
N GLN A 53 -18.35 12.18 -10.45
CA GLN A 53 -18.12 13.47 -11.12
C GLN A 53 -16.73 14.03 -10.85
N TYR A 54 -16.21 13.90 -9.62
CA TYR A 54 -15.00 14.60 -9.17
C TYR A 54 -13.98 13.69 -8.50
N ALA A 55 -14.10 12.39 -8.65
CA ALA A 55 -13.20 11.39 -8.02
C ALA A 55 -13.00 11.63 -6.51
N GLN A 56 -14.05 12.12 -5.81
CA GLN A 56 -14.00 12.38 -4.37
C GLN A 56 -14.01 11.05 -3.60
N THR A 57 -12.83 10.43 -3.51
CA THR A 57 -12.63 9.12 -2.88
C THR A 57 -11.21 8.97 -2.36
N CYS A 58 -11.07 8.26 -1.25
CA CYS A 58 -9.80 7.78 -0.72
C CYS A 58 -9.92 6.33 -0.27
N PHE A 59 -8.80 5.64 -0.16
CA PHE A 59 -8.79 4.22 0.20
C PHE A 59 -7.56 3.84 1.00
N GLU A 60 -7.62 2.67 1.59
CA GLU A 60 -6.50 2.05 2.28
C GLU A 60 -6.25 0.63 1.78
N GLY A 61 -5.09 0.09 2.11
CA GLY A 61 -4.73 -1.29 1.80
C GLY A 61 -3.88 -1.86 2.91
N MET A 62 -4.30 -2.99 3.46
CA MET A 62 -3.58 -3.73 4.48
C MET A 62 -3.84 -5.23 4.32
N LYS A 63 -3.21 -6.03 5.14
CA LYS A 63 -3.32 -7.49 5.07
C LYS A 63 -3.58 -8.10 6.43
N ALA A 64 -4.38 -9.17 6.44
CA ALA A 64 -4.43 -10.11 7.56
C ALA A 64 -3.61 -11.36 7.25
N TYR A 65 -2.96 -11.87 8.26
CA TYR A 65 -2.05 -13.01 8.20
C TYR A 65 -2.46 -14.09 9.18
N THR A 66 -2.23 -15.35 8.83
CA THR A 66 -2.13 -16.43 9.82
C THR A 66 -0.66 -16.52 10.25
N THR A 67 -0.40 -16.36 11.55
CA THR A 67 0.95 -16.44 12.13
C THR A 67 1.44 -17.86 12.26
N CYS A 68 2.73 -18.04 12.53
CA CYS A 68 3.34 -19.38 12.70
C CYS A 68 2.76 -20.16 13.88
N ASP A 69 2.17 -19.49 14.87
CA ASP A 69 1.45 -20.08 16.02
C ASP A 69 -0.08 -20.16 15.80
N GLY A 70 -0.57 -19.84 14.60
CA GLY A 70 -1.97 -20.02 14.19
C GLY A 70 -2.92 -18.88 14.54
N ARG A 71 -2.44 -17.77 15.09
CA ARG A 71 -3.26 -16.57 15.32
C ARG A 71 -3.56 -15.87 14.00
N ILE A 72 -4.70 -15.17 13.93
CA ILE A 72 -5.01 -14.26 12.85
C ILE A 72 -4.68 -12.84 13.32
N VAL A 73 -3.89 -12.12 12.54
CA VAL A 73 -3.42 -10.78 12.90
C VAL A 73 -3.52 -9.79 11.74
N VAL A 74 -3.65 -8.51 12.07
CA VAL A 74 -3.54 -7.39 11.13
C VAL A 74 -2.35 -6.51 11.56
N PHE A 75 -1.56 -6.09 10.58
CA PHE A 75 -0.35 -5.31 10.82
C PHE A 75 -0.63 -3.81 10.79
N ARG A 76 -0.39 -3.10 11.90
CA ARG A 76 -0.46 -1.64 12.10
C ARG A 76 -1.73 -0.97 11.55
N PRO A 77 -2.94 -1.47 11.81
CA PRO A 77 -4.17 -0.91 11.26
C PRO A 77 -4.47 0.51 11.78
N ASP A 78 -3.92 0.89 12.93
CA ASP A 78 -3.98 2.22 13.53
C ASP A 78 -3.38 3.29 12.62
N LEU A 79 -2.25 3.00 11.98
CA LEU A 79 -1.61 3.92 11.04
C LEU A 79 -2.39 4.05 9.72
N ASN A 80 -3.05 2.97 9.27
CA ASN A 80 -3.96 3.05 8.13
C ASN A 80 -5.18 3.93 8.49
N GLY A 81 -5.76 3.76 9.68
CA GLY A 81 -6.86 4.61 10.16
C GLY A 81 -6.45 6.08 10.22
N GLN A 82 -5.27 6.38 10.76
CA GLN A 82 -4.74 7.75 10.81
C GLN A 82 -4.56 8.34 9.40
N ARG A 83 -3.97 7.59 8.48
CA ARG A 83 -3.75 8.06 7.10
C ARG A 83 -5.07 8.23 6.33
N MET A 84 -6.09 7.40 6.61
CA MET A 84 -7.45 7.61 6.10
C MET A 84 -8.02 8.93 6.59
N GLU A 85 -7.89 9.26 7.88
CA GLU A 85 -8.32 10.56 8.42
C GLU A 85 -7.62 11.73 7.71
N ASP A 86 -6.30 11.63 7.50
CA ASP A 86 -5.52 12.69 6.84
C ASP A 86 -5.95 12.85 5.38
N SER A 87 -6.22 11.75 4.69
CA SER A 87 -6.76 11.77 3.31
C SER A 87 -8.13 12.41 3.25
N CYS A 88 -9.03 12.07 4.19
CA CYS A 88 -10.36 12.66 4.28
C CYS A 88 -10.30 14.18 4.50
N LYS A 89 -9.48 14.64 5.47
CA LYS A 89 -9.28 16.07 5.75
C LYS A 89 -8.80 16.83 4.52
N ARG A 90 -7.84 16.30 3.76
CA ARG A 90 -7.30 16.93 2.55
C ARG A 90 -8.32 17.01 1.41
N LEU A 91 -9.26 16.07 1.33
CA LEU A 91 -10.29 16.00 0.29
C LEU A 91 -11.63 16.63 0.72
N GLU A 92 -11.66 17.34 1.85
CA GLU A 92 -12.90 17.93 2.41
C GLU A 92 -14.01 16.87 2.60
N MET A 93 -13.62 15.67 3.05
CA MET A 93 -14.52 14.57 3.36
C MET A 93 -14.68 14.46 4.88
N PRO A 94 -15.85 14.00 5.40
CA PRO A 94 -16.04 13.78 6.82
C PRO A 94 -15.06 12.70 7.33
N VAL A 95 -14.41 12.97 8.45
CA VAL A 95 -13.51 12.00 9.06
C VAL A 95 -14.31 10.80 9.60
N PHE A 96 -13.89 9.58 9.24
CA PHE A 96 -14.32 8.37 9.92
C PHE A 96 -13.31 8.06 11.02
N PRO A 97 -13.70 8.04 12.32
CA PRO A 97 -12.75 7.98 13.42
C PRO A 97 -11.84 6.76 13.37
N LYS A 98 -10.55 6.95 13.62
CA LYS A 98 -9.51 5.91 13.56
C LYS A 98 -9.87 4.66 14.38
N GLU A 99 -10.40 4.83 15.57
CA GLU A 99 -10.80 3.72 16.45
C GLU A 99 -11.92 2.89 15.82
N LYS A 100 -12.93 3.55 15.23
CA LYS A 100 -14.02 2.89 14.49
C LYS A 100 -13.52 2.23 13.19
N PHE A 101 -12.53 2.84 12.53
CA PHE A 101 -11.88 2.23 11.37
C PHE A 101 -11.20 0.91 11.76
N VAL A 102 -10.41 0.89 12.84
CA VAL A 102 -9.75 -0.33 13.31
C VAL A 102 -10.77 -1.38 13.73
N GLU A 103 -11.84 -0.98 14.42
CA GLU A 103 -12.93 -1.88 14.80
C GLU A 103 -13.62 -2.50 13.57
N ALA A 104 -13.97 -1.70 12.56
CA ALA A 104 -14.57 -2.17 11.31
C ALA A 104 -13.67 -3.17 10.59
N VAL A 105 -12.36 -2.89 10.49
CA VAL A 105 -11.36 -3.79 9.92
C VAL A 105 -11.33 -5.12 10.68
N CYS A 106 -11.26 -5.09 12.02
CA CYS A 106 -11.24 -6.30 12.84
C CYS A 106 -12.52 -7.13 12.67
N ASN A 107 -13.68 -6.48 12.65
CA ASN A 107 -14.97 -7.15 12.47
C ASN A 107 -15.07 -7.84 11.11
N VAL A 108 -14.63 -7.18 10.03
CA VAL A 108 -14.63 -7.78 8.68
C VAL A 108 -13.67 -8.96 8.60
N VAL A 109 -12.46 -8.85 9.17
CA VAL A 109 -11.50 -9.97 9.18
C VAL A 109 -12.04 -11.13 10.02
N LYS A 110 -12.67 -10.86 11.16
CA LYS A 110 -13.28 -11.88 12.01
C LYS A 110 -14.40 -12.62 11.29
N ALA A 111 -15.30 -11.89 10.61
CA ALA A 111 -16.40 -12.47 9.85
C ALA A 111 -15.93 -13.32 8.66
N ASN A 112 -14.74 -13.05 8.12
CA ASN A 112 -14.13 -13.76 7.00
C ASN A 112 -12.88 -14.56 7.41
N ALA A 113 -12.78 -14.98 8.66
CA ALA A 113 -11.58 -15.61 9.20
C ALA A 113 -11.22 -16.98 8.54
N ASP A 114 -12.21 -17.67 7.99
CA ASP A 114 -12.06 -18.88 7.20
C ASP A 114 -11.40 -18.64 5.84
N TYR A 115 -11.45 -17.40 5.33
CA TYR A 115 -10.76 -16.96 4.11
C TYR A 115 -9.36 -16.39 4.35
N VAL A 116 -8.90 -16.26 5.59
CA VAL A 116 -7.51 -15.91 5.87
C VAL A 116 -6.62 -17.10 5.52
N PRO A 117 -5.69 -17.00 4.54
CA PRO A 117 -4.90 -18.14 4.09
C PRO A 117 -4.10 -18.79 5.21
N PRO A 118 -3.89 -20.12 5.17
CA PRO A 118 -3.04 -20.80 6.15
C PRO A 118 -1.59 -20.29 6.14
N TYR A 119 -0.93 -20.36 7.29
CA TYR A 119 0.50 -20.06 7.38
C TYR A 119 1.32 -20.93 6.43
N GLY A 120 2.34 -20.35 5.82
CA GLY A 120 3.26 -21.06 4.91
C GLY A 120 2.83 -21.10 3.45
N THR A 121 1.60 -20.70 3.12
CA THR A 121 1.13 -20.66 1.71
C THR A 121 1.67 -19.46 0.91
N GLY A 122 2.20 -18.44 1.59
CA GLY A 122 2.58 -17.16 0.98
C GLY A 122 1.41 -16.26 0.63
N ALA A 123 0.18 -16.78 0.62
CA ALA A 123 -1.04 -16.02 0.40
C ALA A 123 -1.46 -15.24 1.67
N THR A 124 -2.27 -14.21 1.50
CA THR A 124 -2.75 -13.34 2.59
C THR A 124 -4.19 -12.91 2.33
N LEU A 125 -4.90 -12.45 3.35
CA LEU A 125 -6.18 -11.79 3.15
C LEU A 125 -5.95 -10.28 2.98
N TYR A 126 -6.17 -9.76 1.79
CA TYR A 126 -6.09 -8.33 1.52
C TYR A 126 -7.35 -7.62 2.01
N ILE A 127 -7.19 -6.49 2.68
CA ILE A 127 -8.26 -5.69 3.27
C ILE A 127 -8.27 -4.33 2.56
N ARG A 128 -9.45 -3.93 2.05
CA ARG A 128 -9.66 -2.68 1.32
C ARG A 128 -10.71 -1.81 2.04
N PRO A 129 -10.30 -0.95 2.98
CA PRO A 129 -11.11 0.17 3.43
C PRO A 129 -11.13 1.26 2.36
N TYR A 130 -12.27 1.90 2.14
CA TYR A 130 -12.39 3.03 1.23
C TYR A 130 -13.59 3.90 1.59
N MET A 131 -13.51 5.17 1.21
CA MET A 131 -14.56 6.14 1.42
C MET A 131 -14.80 6.94 0.15
N PHE A 132 -16.04 7.31 -0.10
CA PHE A 132 -16.39 8.08 -1.29
C PHE A 132 -17.62 8.95 -1.08
N GLY A 133 -17.70 10.07 -1.82
CA GLY A 133 -18.88 10.93 -1.90
C GLY A 133 -19.99 10.24 -2.66
N SER A 134 -21.07 9.85 -1.96
CA SER A 134 -22.22 9.10 -2.51
C SER A 134 -23.40 10.01 -2.87
N GLY A 135 -23.47 11.21 -2.28
CA GLY A 135 -24.55 12.16 -2.54
C GLY A 135 -24.42 12.87 -3.89
N PRO A 136 -25.54 13.34 -4.47
CA PRO A 136 -25.54 14.02 -5.76
C PRO A 136 -24.91 15.42 -5.68
N VAL A 137 -24.06 15.74 -6.65
CA VAL A 137 -23.42 17.05 -6.78
C VAL A 137 -23.10 17.36 -8.25
N ILE A 138 -23.46 18.57 -8.70
CA ILE A 138 -23.10 19.08 -10.05
C ILE A 138 -22.03 20.16 -9.98
N GLY A 139 -22.20 21.15 -9.11
CA GLY A 139 -21.15 22.16 -8.88
C GLY A 139 -19.97 21.58 -8.12
N VAL A 140 -18.75 22.08 -8.37
CA VAL A 140 -17.53 21.63 -7.67
C VAL A 140 -17.61 22.02 -6.20
N LYS A 141 -17.99 21.08 -5.36
CA LYS A 141 -18.09 21.19 -3.90
C LYS A 141 -18.06 19.82 -3.26
N PRO A 142 -17.77 19.72 -1.94
CA PRO A 142 -17.88 18.46 -1.22
C PRO A 142 -19.29 17.86 -1.32
N SER A 143 -19.39 16.54 -1.38
CA SER A 143 -20.65 15.83 -1.31
C SER A 143 -21.32 16.05 0.06
N ALA A 144 -22.65 15.97 0.12
CA ALA A 144 -23.39 16.03 1.38
C ALA A 144 -23.52 14.64 2.07
N GLU A 145 -23.34 13.58 1.31
CA GLU A 145 -23.47 12.21 1.79
C GLU A 145 -22.23 11.39 1.37
N TYR A 146 -21.80 10.48 2.25
CA TYR A 146 -20.63 9.60 2.02
C TYR A 146 -20.90 8.19 2.48
N GLN A 147 -20.17 7.24 1.90
CA GLN A 147 -20.08 5.88 2.43
C GLN A 147 -18.65 5.54 2.79
N PHE A 148 -18.46 4.93 3.96
CA PHE A 148 -17.25 4.21 4.33
C PHE A 148 -17.52 2.71 4.25
N ARG A 149 -16.64 1.99 3.55
CA ARG A 149 -16.79 0.55 3.34
C ARG A 149 -15.47 -0.18 3.58
N VAL A 150 -15.56 -1.42 4.04
CA VAL A 150 -14.41 -2.32 4.16
C VAL A 150 -14.79 -3.66 3.58
N PHE A 151 -14.04 -4.15 2.61
CA PHE A 151 -14.14 -5.52 2.12
C PHE A 151 -12.79 -6.22 2.16
N THR A 152 -12.81 -7.54 2.04
CA THR A 152 -11.62 -8.39 1.98
C THR A 152 -11.64 -9.28 0.75
N THR A 153 -10.45 -9.67 0.30
CA THR A 153 -10.26 -10.65 -0.77
C THR A 153 -8.97 -11.42 -0.52
N PRO A 154 -8.96 -12.75 -0.59
CA PRO A 154 -7.72 -13.49 -0.53
C PRO A 154 -6.87 -13.21 -1.75
N VAL A 155 -5.57 -13.05 -1.54
CA VAL A 155 -4.58 -12.80 -2.60
C VAL A 155 -3.43 -13.77 -2.45
N GLY A 156 -2.91 -14.24 -3.57
CA GLY A 156 -1.78 -15.15 -3.62
C GLY A 156 -0.44 -14.48 -3.24
N PRO A 157 0.62 -15.25 -3.21
CA PRO A 157 1.96 -14.70 -3.03
C PRO A 157 2.25 -13.70 -4.16
N TYR A 158 2.71 -12.51 -3.78
CA TYR A 158 3.01 -11.45 -4.75
C TYR A 158 4.10 -11.90 -5.75
N PHE A 159 5.10 -12.61 -5.24
CA PHE A 159 6.14 -13.22 -6.07
C PHE A 159 5.93 -14.72 -6.18
N LYS A 160 5.48 -15.20 -7.34
CA LYS A 160 5.46 -16.62 -7.64
C LYS A 160 6.89 -17.09 -7.93
N GLY A 161 7.44 -17.93 -7.06
CA GLY A 161 8.80 -18.46 -7.22
C GLY A 161 9.93 -17.62 -6.62
N GLY A 162 9.61 -16.67 -5.73
CA GLY A 162 10.57 -15.79 -5.05
C GLY A 162 10.61 -14.37 -5.64
N ALA A 163 11.10 -13.42 -4.84
CA ALA A 163 11.22 -12.01 -5.24
C ALA A 163 12.39 -11.85 -6.23
N LYS A 164 12.09 -11.76 -7.51
CA LYS A 164 13.06 -11.45 -8.56
C LYS A 164 13.17 -9.93 -8.73
N PRO A 165 14.38 -9.40 -8.96
CA PRO A 165 14.57 -8.00 -9.29
C PRO A 165 13.82 -7.60 -10.56
N ILE A 166 13.23 -6.42 -10.51
CA ILE A 166 12.45 -5.83 -11.60
C ILE A 166 13.25 -4.74 -12.30
N THR A 167 12.79 -4.39 -13.50
CA THR A 167 13.27 -3.26 -14.29
C THR A 167 12.26 -2.12 -14.26
N ILE A 168 12.72 -0.91 -14.03
CA ILE A 168 11.85 0.27 -14.00
C ILE A 168 12.33 1.34 -14.98
N LYS A 169 11.38 2.16 -15.46
CA LYS A 169 11.64 3.28 -16.37
C LYS A 169 11.42 4.60 -15.65
N VAL A 170 12.29 5.58 -15.90
CA VAL A 170 12.03 6.97 -15.50
C VAL A 170 10.89 7.52 -16.34
N SER A 171 9.85 8.03 -15.69
CA SER A 171 8.64 8.56 -16.33
C SER A 171 8.83 9.98 -16.83
N ASP A 172 8.27 10.30 -18.01
CA ASP A 172 8.14 11.68 -18.52
C ASP A 172 6.98 12.42 -17.87
N PHE A 173 6.10 11.72 -17.17
CA PHE A 173 4.91 12.27 -16.53
C PHE A 173 5.16 12.53 -15.04
N ASP A 174 4.39 13.46 -14.48
CA ASP A 174 4.37 13.71 -13.04
C ASP A 174 3.35 12.83 -12.36
N ARG A 175 3.67 12.35 -11.15
CA ARG A 175 2.73 11.60 -10.31
C ARG A 175 1.78 12.53 -9.56
N ALA A 176 2.29 13.64 -9.07
CA ALA A 176 1.53 14.63 -8.30
C ALA A 176 2.18 16.01 -8.40
N ALA A 177 1.37 17.07 -8.29
CA ALA A 177 1.89 18.43 -8.15
C ALA A 177 2.62 18.60 -6.81
N PRO A 178 3.62 19.51 -6.69
CA PRO A 178 4.43 19.70 -5.47
C PRO A 178 3.61 20.05 -4.22
N HIS A 179 2.49 20.76 -4.37
CA HIS A 179 1.54 21.10 -3.31
C HIS A 179 0.17 20.45 -3.53
N GLY A 180 0.13 19.35 -4.29
CA GLY A 180 -1.08 18.64 -4.66
C GLY A 180 -1.54 17.62 -3.62
N THR A 181 -1.87 16.44 -4.09
CA THR A 181 -2.47 15.34 -3.31
C THR A 181 -1.57 14.11 -3.18
N GLY A 182 -0.30 14.19 -3.60
CA GLY A 182 0.62 13.05 -3.60
C GLY A 182 0.80 12.38 -2.23
N HIS A 183 0.74 13.17 -1.15
CA HIS A 183 0.90 12.71 0.23
C HIS A 183 -0.34 12.00 0.81
N ILE A 184 -1.47 11.94 0.11
CA ILE A 184 -2.68 11.24 0.55
C ILE A 184 -3.00 10.05 -0.35
N LYS A 185 -3.78 9.09 0.18
CA LYS A 185 -4.14 7.88 -0.56
C LYS A 185 -5.48 8.08 -1.29
N ALA A 186 -5.49 8.99 -2.27
CA ALA A 186 -6.65 9.34 -3.07
C ALA A 186 -6.67 8.61 -4.42
N GLY A 187 -7.84 8.14 -4.85
CA GLY A 187 -8.01 7.42 -6.11
C GLY A 187 -7.51 8.19 -7.33
N LEU A 188 -7.65 9.52 -7.31
CA LEU A 188 -7.20 10.40 -8.40
C LEU A 188 -5.68 10.29 -8.69
N ASN A 189 -4.83 10.09 -7.67
CA ASN A 189 -3.38 9.91 -7.86
C ASN A 189 -3.07 8.63 -8.64
N TYR A 190 -3.85 7.58 -8.43
CA TYR A 190 -3.68 6.30 -9.11
C TYR A 190 -4.23 6.33 -10.53
N ALA A 191 -5.38 6.97 -10.74
CA ALA A 191 -5.91 7.19 -12.09
C ALA A 191 -4.93 7.99 -12.96
N MET A 192 -4.30 9.03 -12.41
CA MET A 192 -3.27 9.82 -13.08
C MET A 192 -2.04 8.99 -13.48
N SER A 193 -1.68 7.99 -12.69
CA SER A 193 -0.53 7.12 -12.93
C SER A 193 -0.77 6.03 -13.99
N LEU A 194 -2.03 5.77 -14.41
CA LEU A 194 -2.35 4.65 -15.31
C LEU A 194 -1.66 4.75 -16.67
N HIS A 195 -1.59 5.94 -17.26
CA HIS A 195 -0.96 6.10 -18.57
C HIS A 195 0.54 5.76 -18.53
N ALA A 196 1.24 6.24 -17.51
CA ALA A 196 2.66 6.00 -17.36
C ALA A 196 2.98 4.51 -17.16
N ILE A 197 2.25 3.80 -16.30
CA ILE A 197 2.51 2.38 -16.05
C ILE A 197 2.13 1.50 -17.25
N VAL A 198 1.02 1.79 -17.95
CA VAL A 198 0.63 1.07 -19.16
C VAL A 198 1.68 1.23 -20.27
N THR A 199 2.21 2.46 -20.42
CA THR A 199 3.28 2.72 -21.39
C THR A 199 4.57 2.00 -21.00
N ALA A 200 4.97 2.03 -19.72
CA ALA A 200 6.14 1.29 -19.25
C ALA A 200 6.03 -0.21 -19.51
N HIS A 201 4.86 -0.82 -19.20
CA HIS A 201 4.61 -2.24 -19.50
C HIS A 201 4.65 -2.56 -20.99
N ALA A 202 4.12 -1.69 -21.85
CA ALA A 202 4.18 -1.87 -23.30
C ALA A 202 5.60 -1.82 -23.86
N GLU A 203 6.50 -1.13 -23.18
CA GLU A 203 7.94 -1.06 -23.48
C GLU A 203 8.76 -2.16 -22.80
N GLY A 204 8.13 -3.05 -22.02
CA GLY A 204 8.77 -4.19 -21.37
C GLY A 204 9.38 -3.90 -19.98
N PHE A 205 9.02 -2.78 -19.35
CA PHE A 205 9.39 -2.46 -17.98
C PHE A 205 8.31 -2.90 -17.00
N ASP A 206 8.70 -3.25 -15.79
CA ASP A 206 7.77 -3.74 -14.76
C ASP A 206 7.06 -2.60 -14.00
N GLU A 207 7.69 -1.44 -13.89
CA GLU A 207 7.19 -0.28 -13.15
C GLU A 207 7.82 1.02 -13.70
N ASN A 208 7.39 2.17 -13.22
CA ASN A 208 7.98 3.46 -13.54
C ASN A 208 8.32 4.26 -12.29
N MET A 209 9.41 5.04 -12.38
CA MET A 209 9.91 5.98 -11.38
C MET A 209 9.43 7.38 -11.70
N TYR A 210 8.91 8.10 -10.72
CA TYR A 210 8.59 9.50 -10.86
C TYR A 210 9.65 10.37 -10.20
N LEU A 211 10.03 11.43 -10.89
CA LEU A 211 10.85 12.50 -10.34
C LEU A 211 9.96 13.64 -9.84
N ASP A 212 10.51 14.48 -8.98
CA ASP A 212 9.80 15.66 -8.47
C ASP A 212 9.29 16.56 -9.60
N ALA A 213 8.03 16.93 -9.54
CA ALA A 213 7.37 17.68 -10.60
C ALA A 213 7.88 19.13 -10.75
N ALA A 214 8.58 19.67 -9.74
CA ALA A 214 9.09 21.05 -9.80
C ALA A 214 10.41 21.18 -10.57
N THR A 215 11.34 20.25 -10.37
CA THR A 215 12.70 20.34 -10.92
C THR A 215 13.13 19.13 -11.74
N ARG A 216 12.45 18.00 -11.58
CA ARG A 216 12.77 16.70 -12.18
C ARG A 216 14.21 16.25 -11.89
N THR A 217 14.71 16.62 -10.72
CA THR A 217 16.08 16.29 -10.28
C THR A 217 16.12 15.38 -9.07
N LYS A 218 14.98 15.12 -8.42
CA LYS A 218 14.88 14.33 -7.20
C LYS A 218 13.97 13.14 -7.42
N ASP A 219 14.34 12.01 -6.86
CA ASP A 219 13.50 10.83 -6.81
C ASP A 219 12.34 11.03 -5.83
N GLU A 220 11.16 10.59 -6.21
CA GLU A 220 9.99 10.57 -5.33
C GLU A 220 9.53 9.12 -5.06
N GLU A 221 8.65 8.58 -5.88
CA GLU A 221 8.11 7.23 -5.71
C GLU A 221 7.63 6.66 -7.05
N THR A 222 7.14 5.44 -7.06
CA THR A 222 6.44 4.85 -8.21
C THR A 222 4.93 5.13 -8.16
N GLY A 223 4.17 4.58 -9.09
CA GLY A 223 2.70 4.67 -9.06
C GLY A 223 2.06 4.07 -7.80
N GLY A 224 2.68 3.07 -7.18
CA GLY A 224 2.10 2.31 -6.06
C GLY A 224 3.03 1.97 -4.90
N ALA A 225 4.30 2.35 -4.94
CA ALA A 225 5.30 1.96 -3.94
C ALA A 225 6.35 3.06 -3.73
N ASN A 226 6.95 3.11 -2.54
CA ASN A 226 8.03 4.01 -2.22
C ASN A 226 9.40 3.36 -2.46
N PHE A 227 10.42 4.17 -2.72
CA PHE A 227 11.80 3.70 -2.84
C PHE A 227 12.47 3.50 -1.49
N ILE A 228 13.30 2.47 -1.44
CA ILE A 228 14.32 2.23 -0.43
C ILE A 228 15.63 1.94 -1.17
N PHE A 229 16.69 2.65 -0.81
CA PHE A 229 18.04 2.46 -1.33
C PHE A 229 18.96 1.99 -0.22
N VAL A 230 20.03 1.32 -0.60
CA VAL A 230 21.11 0.97 0.31
C VAL A 230 22.43 1.48 -0.26
N THR A 231 23.19 2.21 0.53
CA THR A 231 24.49 2.73 0.15
C THR A 231 25.57 1.62 0.19
N LYS A 232 26.74 1.88 -0.38
CA LYS A 232 27.87 0.95 -0.36
C LYS A 232 28.44 0.68 1.05
N ASP A 233 28.18 1.60 1.99
CA ASP A 233 28.51 1.46 3.41
C ASP A 233 27.32 0.96 4.25
N ASN A 234 26.31 0.38 3.62
CA ASN A 234 25.13 -0.28 4.20
C ASN A 234 24.16 0.66 4.96
N LYS A 235 24.13 1.94 4.66
CA LYS A 235 23.06 2.82 5.17
C LYS A 235 21.79 2.63 4.35
N VAL A 236 20.66 2.73 5.00
CA VAL A 236 19.33 2.71 4.35
C VAL A 236 18.91 4.15 4.06
N VAL A 237 18.65 4.46 2.80
CA VAL A 237 18.21 5.79 2.34
C VAL A 237 16.83 5.71 1.72
N THR A 238 15.95 6.64 2.05
CA THR A 238 14.63 6.72 1.42
C THR A 238 14.25 8.17 1.12
N PRO A 239 13.61 8.42 -0.04
CA PRO A 239 13.20 9.76 -0.43
C PRO A 239 12.22 10.39 0.56
N LYS A 240 12.38 11.69 0.80
CA LYS A 240 11.49 12.54 1.58
C LYS A 240 11.01 13.68 0.72
N SER A 241 9.70 13.78 0.55
CA SER A 241 9.03 14.85 -0.18
C SER A 241 7.60 15.03 0.36
N ASN A 242 7.04 16.22 0.19
CA ASN A 242 5.63 16.50 0.52
C ASN A 242 4.64 15.92 -0.49
N SER A 243 5.11 15.37 -1.61
CA SER A 243 4.31 14.71 -2.64
C SER A 243 4.39 13.19 -2.60
N ILE A 244 5.18 12.61 -1.70
CA ILE A 244 5.29 11.15 -1.51
C ILE A 244 4.24 10.67 -0.51
N LEU A 245 3.59 9.54 -0.80
CA LEU A 245 2.69 8.89 0.14
C LEU A 245 3.48 8.42 1.39
N PRO A 246 3.06 8.77 2.62
CA PRO A 246 3.68 8.30 3.86
C PRO A 246 3.39 6.80 4.06
N SER A 247 4.18 5.94 3.44
CA SER A 247 4.01 4.49 3.46
C SER A 247 4.23 3.91 4.85
N ILE A 248 3.29 3.07 5.29
CA ILE A 248 3.40 2.33 6.56
C ILE A 248 4.50 1.27 6.47
N THR A 249 4.62 0.61 5.33
CA THR A 249 5.71 -0.37 5.08
C THR A 249 7.08 0.32 5.14
N ARG A 250 7.26 1.45 4.45
CA ARG A 250 8.51 2.21 4.48
C ARG A 250 8.89 2.61 5.91
N ARG A 251 7.96 3.20 6.66
CA ARG A 251 8.18 3.59 8.08
C ARG A 251 8.53 2.39 8.95
N SER A 252 7.93 1.22 8.69
CA SER A 252 8.25 -0.01 9.41
C SER A 252 9.62 -0.54 9.04
N LEU A 253 10.01 -0.47 7.76
CA LEU A 253 11.35 -0.91 7.30
C LEU A 253 12.47 -0.01 7.85
N MET A 254 12.24 1.31 7.95
CA MET A 254 13.19 2.23 8.59
C MET A 254 13.40 1.84 10.06
N TYR A 255 12.32 1.59 10.81
CA TYR A 255 12.42 1.11 12.18
C TYR A 255 13.15 -0.24 12.29
N VAL A 256 12.85 -1.18 11.40
CA VAL A 256 13.53 -2.48 11.33
C VAL A 256 15.02 -2.31 11.06
N ALA A 257 15.39 -1.42 10.14
CA ALA A 257 16.80 -1.12 9.83
C ALA A 257 17.55 -0.67 11.09
N GLU A 258 17.01 0.30 11.82
CA GLU A 258 17.65 0.86 13.01
C GLU A 258 17.66 -0.11 14.19
N HIS A 259 16.50 -0.67 14.55
CA HIS A 259 16.33 -1.35 15.83
C HIS A 259 16.57 -2.86 15.80
N TYR A 260 16.44 -3.50 14.62
CA TYR A 260 16.67 -4.94 14.47
C TYR A 260 17.98 -5.27 13.77
N LEU A 261 18.40 -4.40 12.84
CA LEU A 261 19.61 -4.64 12.03
C LEU A 261 20.79 -3.73 12.42
N GLY A 262 20.55 -2.71 13.26
CA GLY A 262 21.61 -1.78 13.70
C GLY A 262 22.19 -0.93 12.57
N LEU A 263 21.37 -0.65 11.52
CA LEU A 263 21.78 0.13 10.36
C LEU A 263 21.45 1.60 10.55
N GLU A 264 22.25 2.48 9.97
CA GLU A 264 21.93 3.91 9.88
C GLU A 264 20.84 4.12 8.82
N VAL A 265 19.87 5.02 9.12
CA VAL A 265 18.76 5.36 8.22
C VAL A 265 18.75 6.86 7.93
N GLU A 266 18.63 7.20 6.66
CA GLU A 266 18.51 8.58 6.19
C GLU A 266 17.18 8.76 5.44
N GLU A 267 16.25 9.54 5.99
CA GLU A 267 15.06 10.01 5.27
C GLU A 267 15.33 11.44 4.81
N ARG A 268 15.65 11.61 3.52
CA ARG A 268 16.09 12.89 2.94
C ARG A 268 15.67 13.04 1.48
N GLU A 269 15.88 14.20 0.91
CA GLU A 269 15.85 14.33 -0.55
C GLU A 269 16.92 13.42 -1.17
N VAL A 270 16.54 12.68 -2.21
CA VAL A 270 17.44 11.84 -3.00
C VAL A 270 17.53 12.43 -4.40
N TYR A 271 18.70 12.89 -4.77
CA TYR A 271 18.91 13.41 -6.10
C TYR A 271 19.07 12.27 -7.11
N PHE A 272 18.43 12.38 -8.26
CA PHE A 272 18.46 11.33 -9.27
C PHE A 272 19.89 10.98 -9.72
N ASP A 273 20.78 11.97 -9.78
CA ASP A 273 22.17 11.76 -10.16
C ASP A 273 22.96 10.87 -9.19
N GLU A 274 22.54 10.77 -7.91
CA GLU A 274 23.19 9.90 -6.92
C GLU A 274 22.65 8.45 -6.95
N VAL A 275 21.51 8.19 -7.61
CA VAL A 275 20.89 6.86 -7.64
C VAL A 275 21.83 5.78 -8.17
N LYS A 276 22.70 6.12 -9.12
CA LYS A 276 23.74 5.22 -9.67
C LYS A 276 24.82 4.80 -8.66
N ASP A 277 24.93 5.50 -7.54
CA ASP A 277 25.97 5.25 -6.53
C ASP A 277 25.51 4.32 -5.41
N PHE A 278 24.21 4.00 -5.34
CA PHE A 278 23.66 3.05 -4.38
C PHE A 278 24.03 1.59 -4.75
N ALA A 279 24.15 0.76 -3.71
CA ALA A 279 24.46 -0.66 -3.87
C ALA A 279 23.20 -1.50 -4.14
N GLU A 280 22.07 -1.12 -3.54
CA GLU A 280 20.79 -1.83 -3.66
C GLU A 280 19.63 -0.83 -3.81
N CYS A 281 18.59 -1.29 -4.49
CA CYS A 281 17.33 -0.56 -4.63
C CYS A 281 16.14 -1.51 -4.44
N GLY A 282 15.09 -1.03 -3.77
CA GLY A 282 13.84 -1.75 -3.60
C GLY A 282 12.65 -0.81 -3.59
N LEU A 283 11.50 -1.35 -4.01
CA LEU A 283 10.19 -0.70 -3.91
C LEU A 283 9.42 -1.29 -2.74
N CYS A 284 9.01 -0.48 -1.79
CA CYS A 284 8.31 -0.97 -0.59
C CYS A 284 6.83 -0.56 -0.56
N GLY A 285 5.99 -1.52 -0.19
CA GLY A 285 4.55 -1.34 -0.09
C GLY A 285 3.82 -2.55 0.48
N THR A 286 2.54 -2.40 0.78
CA THR A 286 1.73 -3.46 1.41
C THR A 286 1.66 -4.74 0.56
N ALA A 287 1.62 -4.61 -0.77
CA ALA A 287 1.42 -5.76 -1.65
C ALA A 287 2.62 -6.73 -1.63
N ALA A 288 3.84 -6.21 -1.82
CA ALA A 288 5.05 -6.99 -2.00
C ALA A 288 5.97 -7.00 -0.77
N VAL A 289 5.75 -6.13 0.20
CA VAL A 289 6.68 -5.74 1.28
C VAL A 289 7.89 -5.02 0.70
N ILE A 290 8.77 -5.70 -0.04
CA ILE A 290 9.82 -5.10 -0.86
C ILE A 290 9.89 -5.86 -2.18
N SER A 291 9.82 -5.14 -3.31
CA SER A 291 10.18 -5.61 -4.64
C SER A 291 11.61 -5.14 -4.93
N PRO A 292 12.59 -6.02 -5.11
CA PRO A 292 13.95 -5.60 -5.46
C PRO A 292 13.96 -4.98 -6.86
N VAL A 293 14.78 -3.95 -7.05
CA VAL A 293 15.01 -3.30 -8.34
C VAL A 293 16.44 -3.61 -8.77
N GLY A 294 16.60 -4.26 -9.92
CA GLY A 294 17.92 -4.58 -10.45
C GLY A 294 18.44 -3.50 -11.40
N LYS A 295 17.53 -2.79 -12.07
CA LYS A 295 17.88 -1.80 -13.08
C LYS A 295 16.84 -0.70 -13.24
N ILE A 296 17.32 0.55 -13.44
CA ILE A 296 16.52 1.70 -13.84
C ILE A 296 16.96 2.15 -15.24
N ASN A 297 16.01 2.39 -16.13
CA ASN A 297 16.24 2.94 -17.46
C ASN A 297 15.83 4.41 -17.50
N ASP A 298 16.80 5.30 -17.71
CA ASP A 298 16.60 6.72 -17.96
C ASP A 298 16.81 7.01 -19.44
N HIS A 299 15.76 6.92 -20.24
CA HIS A 299 15.76 7.26 -21.68
C HIS A 299 16.90 6.57 -22.46
N GLY A 300 17.10 5.29 -22.19
CA GLY A 300 18.15 4.47 -22.80
C GLY A 300 19.48 4.46 -22.04
N LYS A 301 19.65 5.25 -20.98
CA LYS A 301 20.75 5.11 -20.04
C LYS A 301 20.36 4.16 -18.93
N GLU A 302 21.13 3.11 -18.73
CA GLU A 302 20.86 2.12 -17.70
C GLU A 302 21.65 2.41 -16.42
N ILE A 303 20.94 2.44 -15.29
CA ILE A 303 21.50 2.42 -13.94
C ILE A 303 21.31 1.00 -13.43
N CYS A 304 22.39 0.24 -13.29
CA CYS A 304 22.39 -1.13 -12.80
C CYS A 304 22.91 -1.15 -11.36
N PHE A 305 22.16 -1.81 -10.46
CA PHE A 305 22.59 -1.98 -9.09
C PHE A 305 23.53 -3.19 -8.96
N PRO A 306 24.56 -3.13 -8.09
CA PRO A 306 25.48 -4.25 -7.86
C PRO A 306 24.81 -5.56 -7.45
N SER A 307 23.63 -5.52 -6.80
CA SER A 307 22.83 -6.70 -6.49
C SER A 307 22.31 -7.45 -7.74
N GLY A 308 22.25 -6.75 -8.89
CA GLY A 308 21.92 -7.36 -10.18
C GLY A 308 20.46 -7.74 -10.36
N MET A 309 20.22 -8.61 -11.37
CA MET A 309 18.88 -9.06 -11.78
C MET A 309 18.54 -10.49 -11.30
N ASP A 310 19.45 -11.15 -10.59
CA ASP A 310 19.26 -12.55 -10.22
C ASP A 310 18.59 -12.70 -8.86
N GLU A 311 18.95 -11.87 -7.89
CA GLU A 311 18.45 -11.95 -6.51
C GLU A 311 18.30 -10.58 -5.85
N MET A 312 17.56 -10.56 -4.76
CA MET A 312 17.41 -9.39 -3.89
C MET A 312 18.74 -9.08 -3.22
N GLY A 313 19.12 -7.80 -3.13
CA GLY A 313 20.31 -7.36 -2.45
C GLY A 313 20.35 -7.80 -0.98
N PRO A 314 21.54 -8.05 -0.39
CA PRO A 314 21.66 -8.68 0.92
C PRO A 314 21.05 -7.88 2.07
N ILE A 315 21.12 -6.56 2.05
CA ILE A 315 20.50 -5.72 3.09
C ILE A 315 18.99 -5.63 2.87
N THR A 316 18.56 -5.42 1.63
CA THR A 316 17.13 -5.42 1.25
C THR A 316 16.48 -6.75 1.65
N LYS A 317 17.18 -7.88 1.46
CA LYS A 317 16.70 -9.20 1.87
C LYS A 317 16.55 -9.32 3.40
N LYS A 318 17.50 -8.84 4.18
CA LYS A 318 17.41 -8.82 5.64
C LYS A 318 16.22 -7.99 6.12
N LEU A 319 15.99 -6.83 5.51
CA LEU A 319 14.83 -5.97 5.79
C LEU A 319 13.51 -6.71 5.49
N TYR A 320 13.43 -7.34 4.33
CA TYR A 320 12.27 -8.14 3.91
C TYR A 320 12.00 -9.31 4.86
N ASP A 321 13.02 -10.11 5.16
CA ASP A 321 12.90 -11.30 6.01
C ASP A 321 12.50 -10.92 7.44
N THR A 322 13.07 -9.83 7.98
CA THR A 322 12.75 -9.35 9.33
C THR A 322 11.31 -8.81 9.40
N LEU A 323 10.90 -7.95 8.47
CA LEU A 323 9.54 -7.39 8.50
C LEU A 323 8.47 -8.47 8.28
N THR A 324 8.68 -9.39 7.33
CA THR A 324 7.77 -10.53 7.13
C THR A 324 7.79 -11.49 8.32
N GLY A 325 8.93 -11.65 8.98
CA GLY A 325 9.07 -12.39 10.23
C GLY A 325 8.20 -11.82 11.35
N ILE A 326 8.19 -10.50 11.49
CA ILE A 326 7.33 -9.78 12.44
C ILE A 326 5.84 -9.97 12.09
N GLN A 327 5.47 -9.74 10.83
CA GLN A 327 4.09 -9.86 10.35
C GLN A 327 3.51 -11.27 10.54
N MET A 328 4.34 -12.29 10.43
CA MET A 328 3.94 -13.69 10.55
C MET A 328 4.25 -14.32 11.93
N GLY A 329 4.67 -13.51 12.91
CA GLY A 329 4.89 -13.96 14.28
C GLY A 329 6.14 -14.81 14.50
N ARG A 330 7.09 -14.84 13.56
CA ARG A 330 8.39 -15.53 13.72
C ARG A 330 9.41 -14.70 14.49
N ILE A 331 9.24 -13.38 14.44
CA ILE A 331 10.07 -12.39 15.13
C ILE A 331 9.14 -11.57 16.00
N GLU A 332 9.58 -11.26 17.21
CA GLU A 332 8.83 -10.43 18.15
C GLU A 332 8.57 -9.04 17.55
N ALA A 333 7.31 -8.61 17.61
CA ALA A 333 6.90 -7.32 17.09
C ALA A 333 7.09 -6.21 18.13
N PRO A 334 7.39 -4.98 17.72
CA PRO A 334 7.26 -3.84 18.60
C PRO A 334 5.82 -3.69 19.11
N GLU A 335 5.67 -3.12 20.31
CA GLU A 335 4.37 -2.90 20.91
C GLU A 335 3.44 -2.12 19.96
N GLY A 336 2.19 -2.56 19.87
CA GLY A 336 1.14 -1.95 19.04
C GLY A 336 1.21 -2.25 17.55
N TRP A 337 2.25 -2.97 17.05
CA TRP A 337 2.34 -3.26 15.62
C TRP A 337 1.39 -4.38 15.15
N ILE A 338 1.07 -5.29 16.02
CA ILE A 338 0.23 -6.46 15.73
C ILE A 338 -1.12 -6.33 16.42
N LYS A 339 -2.18 -6.32 15.64
CA LYS A 339 -3.56 -6.38 16.15
C LYS A 339 -4.09 -7.80 15.94
N GLU A 340 -4.22 -8.54 17.02
CA GLU A 340 -4.81 -9.88 17.00
C GLU A 340 -6.34 -9.80 16.83
N ILE A 341 -6.88 -10.67 15.97
CA ILE A 341 -8.31 -10.86 15.73
C ILE A 341 -8.81 -11.97 16.66
N LYS A 342 -9.68 -11.62 17.59
CA LYS A 342 -10.25 -12.52 18.61
C LYS A 342 -11.70 -12.88 18.32
#